data_b63e63fb49d4be76f4b5511c6d7f9bc5
#
_entry.id   b63e63fb49d4be76f4b5511c6d7f9bc5
#
_cell.length_a   1.000
_cell.length_b   1.000
_cell.length_c   1.000
_cell.angle_alpha   90.00
_cell.angle_beta   90.00
_cell.angle_gamma   90.00
#
_symmetry.space_group_name_H-M   'P 1'
#
loop_
_entity.id
_entity.type
_entity.pdbx_description
1 polymer ?
#
loop_
_entity_poly.entity_id
_entity_poly.type
_entity_poly.pdbx_seq_one_letter_code
_entity_poly.pdbx_strand_id
1 'polypeptide(L)'
;MDNYIQFPRYSIYLIPNKLFIDQVENLLLKNNVKYDNLEISQYGLHYTVKAPFYLSHLYNEEELINSFQEYFLSNQNKSYKEVFNVLGLKKIKNVFALEMNSNEKFNFLCNDIMRYFDLYRKTLNQKEVQKDIKRFSKLTSLEMEYYLTITVV
;
A
#
# COMPACT_ATOMS: atom_id res chain seq x y z
N MET A 1 14.36 -30.19 11.60
CA MET A 1 13.32 -29.47 10.82
C MET A 1 13.03 -28.20 11.59
N ASP A 2 13.63 -27.11 11.17
CA ASP A 2 13.43 -25.81 11.82
C ASP A 2 12.03 -25.33 11.45
N ASN A 3 11.11 -25.38 12.41
CA ASN A 3 9.82 -24.72 12.31
C ASN A 3 10.07 -23.21 12.25
N TYR A 4 10.22 -22.67 11.04
CA TYR A 4 10.21 -21.23 10.85
C TYR A 4 8.83 -20.72 11.24
N ILE A 5 8.72 -20.16 12.43
CA ILE A 5 7.55 -19.41 12.85
C ILE A 5 7.49 -18.21 11.89
N GLN A 6 6.63 -18.28 10.91
CA GLN A 6 6.43 -17.19 9.99
C GLN A 6 5.54 -16.15 10.70
N PHE A 7 6.17 -15.09 11.21
CA PHE A 7 5.44 -13.99 11.82
C PHE A 7 4.55 -13.31 10.76
N PRO A 8 3.30 -12.99 11.11
CA PRO A 8 2.41 -12.28 10.20
C PRO A 8 2.99 -10.91 9.85
N ARG A 9 2.73 -10.48 8.60
CA ARG A 9 3.03 -9.13 8.14
C ARG A 9 1.74 -8.36 7.95
N TYR A 10 1.77 -7.10 8.30
CA TYR A 10 0.64 -6.18 8.22
C TYR A 10 0.88 -5.16 7.13
N SER A 11 -0.15 -4.75 6.44
CA SER A 11 -0.13 -3.68 5.44
C SER A 11 -1.39 -2.84 5.56
N ILE A 12 -1.31 -1.60 5.11
CA ILE A 12 -2.49 -0.72 5.09
C ILE A 12 -2.83 -0.44 3.63
N TYR A 13 -4.05 -0.80 3.26
CA TYR A 13 -4.59 -0.59 1.92
C TYR A 13 -5.81 0.33 1.98
N LEU A 14 -5.93 1.19 0.98
CA LEU A 14 -7.18 1.88 0.66
C LEU A 14 -7.87 1.08 -0.44
N ILE A 15 -9.11 0.69 -0.18
CA ILE A 15 -9.92 -0.06 -1.14
C ILE A 15 -10.91 0.91 -1.76
N PRO A 16 -10.94 1.05 -3.10
CA PRO A 16 -11.91 1.90 -3.78
C PRO A 16 -13.34 1.41 -3.53
N ASN A 17 -14.30 2.27 -3.78
CA ASN A 17 -15.70 1.86 -3.71
C ASN A 17 -16.03 0.83 -4.82
N LYS A 18 -17.11 0.07 -4.59
CA LYS A 18 -17.51 -1.00 -5.50
C LYS A 18 -17.75 -0.50 -6.94
N LEU A 19 -18.36 0.64 -7.12
CA LEU A 19 -18.62 1.20 -8.44
C LEU A 19 -17.34 1.40 -9.25
N PHE A 20 -16.28 1.93 -8.62
CA PHE A 20 -14.99 2.12 -9.27
C PHE A 20 -14.33 0.77 -9.60
N ILE A 21 -14.40 -0.19 -8.68
CA ILE A 21 -13.87 -1.55 -8.91
C ILE A 21 -14.56 -2.18 -10.14
N ASP A 22 -15.90 -2.15 -10.19
CA ASP A 22 -16.68 -2.72 -11.29
C ASP A 22 -16.34 -2.04 -12.64
N GLN A 23 -16.11 -0.72 -12.65
CA GLN A 23 -15.69 0.02 -13.84
C GLN A 23 -14.30 -0.42 -14.33
N VAL A 24 -13.35 -0.59 -13.44
CA VAL A 24 -11.99 -1.05 -13.78
C VAL A 24 -12.01 -2.48 -14.28
N GLU A 25 -12.72 -3.38 -13.62
CA GLU A 25 -12.86 -4.77 -14.04
C GLU A 25 -13.47 -4.87 -15.44
N ASN A 26 -14.52 -4.12 -15.72
CA ASN A 26 -15.13 -4.04 -17.05
C ASN A 26 -14.15 -3.51 -18.11
N LEU A 27 -13.32 -2.53 -17.76
CA LEU A 27 -12.29 -2.00 -18.66
C LEU A 27 -11.23 -3.06 -18.99
N LEU A 28 -10.78 -3.79 -17.97
CA LEU A 28 -9.79 -4.87 -18.14
C LEU A 28 -10.34 -6.01 -18.99
N LEU A 29 -11.58 -6.43 -18.75
CA LEU A 29 -12.27 -7.45 -19.54
C LEU A 29 -12.40 -7.04 -21.01
N LYS A 30 -12.82 -5.81 -21.29
CA LYS A 30 -12.93 -5.29 -22.66
C LYS A 30 -11.60 -5.26 -23.42
N ASN A 31 -10.49 -5.12 -22.71
CA ASN A 31 -9.15 -5.10 -23.27
C ASN A 31 -8.45 -6.47 -23.22
N ASN A 32 -9.17 -7.54 -22.90
CA ASN A 32 -8.63 -8.90 -22.77
C ASN A 32 -7.44 -9.01 -21.80
N VAL A 33 -7.38 -8.13 -20.81
CA VAL A 33 -6.37 -8.21 -19.75
C VAL A 33 -6.81 -9.28 -18.76
N LYS A 34 -6.12 -10.41 -18.77
CA LYS A 34 -6.34 -11.49 -17.81
C LYS A 34 -5.41 -11.32 -16.62
N TYR A 35 -5.94 -11.53 -15.43
CA TYR A 35 -5.13 -11.68 -14.23
C TYR A 35 -4.55 -13.10 -14.23
N ASP A 36 -3.33 -13.26 -14.71
CA ASP A 36 -2.64 -14.57 -14.71
C ASP A 36 -2.09 -14.95 -13.32
N ASN A 37 -2.25 -14.10 -12.34
CA ASN A 37 -1.67 -14.30 -11.02
C ASN A 37 -2.76 -14.38 -9.94
N LEU A 38 -3.03 -15.60 -9.47
CA LEU A 38 -4.00 -15.88 -8.41
C LEU A 38 -3.75 -15.09 -7.12
N GLU A 39 -2.49 -14.82 -6.79
CA GLU A 39 -2.16 -14.02 -5.59
C GLU A 39 -2.66 -12.58 -5.70
N ILE A 40 -2.57 -11.97 -6.89
CA ILE A 40 -3.03 -10.59 -7.13
C ILE A 40 -4.56 -10.54 -7.12
N SER A 41 -5.23 -11.58 -7.65
CA SER A 41 -6.70 -11.65 -7.67
C SER A 41 -7.31 -11.75 -6.27
N GLN A 42 -6.57 -12.28 -5.29
CA GLN A 42 -7.04 -12.39 -3.90
C GLN A 42 -7.08 -11.05 -3.16
N TYR A 43 -6.20 -10.10 -3.52
CA TYR A 43 -6.14 -8.80 -2.86
C TYR A 43 -7.06 -7.75 -3.50
N GLY A 44 -7.54 -8.00 -4.72
CA GLY A 44 -8.37 -7.06 -5.47
C GLY A 44 -7.68 -5.74 -5.80
N LEU A 45 -8.45 -4.80 -6.32
CA LEU A 45 -7.97 -3.45 -6.62
C LEU A 45 -7.78 -2.68 -5.31
N HIS A 46 -6.56 -2.22 -5.06
CA HIS A 46 -6.21 -1.48 -3.84
C HIS A 46 -5.08 -0.47 -4.10
N TYR A 47 -4.99 0.51 -3.20
CA TYR A 47 -3.84 1.41 -3.11
C TYR A 47 -3.08 1.10 -1.83
N THR A 48 -1.78 0.81 -1.94
CA THR A 48 -0.94 0.52 -0.78
C THR A 48 -0.50 1.81 -0.12
N VAL A 49 -1.05 2.11 1.05
CA VAL A 49 -0.63 3.26 1.87
C VAL A 49 0.64 2.90 2.65
N LYS A 50 0.63 1.73 3.32
CA LYS A 50 1.80 1.25 4.06
C LYS A 50 2.17 -0.13 3.59
N ALA A 51 3.41 -0.26 3.09
CA ALA A 51 3.96 -1.53 2.63
C ALA A 51 4.01 -2.58 3.76
N PRO A 52 4.02 -3.88 3.44
CA PRO A 52 4.05 -4.94 4.43
C PRO A 52 5.19 -4.81 5.43
N PHE A 53 4.88 -4.83 6.71
CA PHE A 53 5.82 -4.71 7.82
C PHE A 53 5.57 -5.79 8.89
N TYR A 54 6.60 -6.13 9.64
CA TYR A 54 6.47 -6.95 10.85
C TYR A 54 6.14 -6.06 12.04
N LEU A 55 5.26 -6.56 12.91
CA LEU A 55 4.91 -5.88 14.16
C LEU A 55 6.13 -5.83 15.08
N SER A 56 6.31 -4.70 15.75
CA SER A 56 7.28 -4.57 16.83
C SER A 56 6.89 -5.48 17.99
N HIS A 57 7.88 -6.04 18.68
CA HIS A 57 7.66 -6.87 19.88
C HIS A 57 7.04 -6.10 21.07
N LEU A 58 6.96 -4.77 20.96
CA LEU A 58 6.32 -3.90 21.96
C LEU A 58 4.80 -3.87 21.85
N TYR A 59 4.24 -4.39 20.76
CA TYR A 59 2.83 -4.33 20.44
C TYR A 59 2.31 -5.70 20.00
N ASN A 60 1.05 -5.96 20.28
CA ASN A 60 0.32 -7.12 19.77
C ASN A 60 -0.66 -6.71 18.66
N GLU A 61 -1.27 -7.69 18.03
CA GLU A 61 -2.20 -7.48 16.92
C GLU A 61 -3.46 -6.71 17.35
N GLU A 62 -3.97 -6.98 18.53
CA GLU A 62 -5.16 -6.32 19.07
C GLU A 62 -4.90 -4.82 19.28
N GLU A 63 -3.74 -4.45 19.81
CA GLU A 63 -3.34 -3.05 19.96
C GLU A 63 -3.22 -2.34 18.61
N LEU A 64 -2.67 -3.01 17.59
CA LEU A 64 -2.60 -2.46 16.24
C LEU A 64 -4.01 -2.23 15.66
N ILE A 65 -4.92 -3.20 15.81
CA ILE A 65 -6.30 -3.11 15.31
C ILE A 65 -7.06 -2.00 16.05
N ASN A 66 -6.95 -1.93 17.36
CA ASN A 66 -7.60 -0.88 18.17
C ASN A 66 -7.10 0.51 17.77
N SER A 67 -5.79 0.66 17.62
CA SER A 67 -5.19 1.91 17.17
C SER A 67 -5.66 2.30 15.76
N PHE A 68 -5.82 1.33 14.86
CA PHE A 68 -6.36 1.57 13.52
C PHE A 68 -7.80 2.10 13.60
N GLN A 69 -8.64 1.47 14.42
CA GLN A 69 -10.02 1.91 14.63
C GLN A 69 -10.07 3.33 15.23
N GLU A 70 -9.30 3.59 16.27
CA GLU A 70 -9.24 4.90 16.92
C GLU A 70 -8.78 6.01 15.97
N TYR A 71 -7.75 5.74 15.16
CA TYR A 71 -7.26 6.70 14.18
C TYR A 71 -8.36 7.11 13.20
N PHE A 72 -9.11 6.16 12.66
CA PHE A 72 -10.17 6.46 11.70
C PHE A 72 -11.42 7.05 12.36
N LEU A 73 -11.78 6.62 13.56
CA LEU A 73 -12.88 7.20 14.31
C LEU A 73 -12.62 8.67 14.68
N SER A 74 -11.43 9.00 15.14
CA SER A 74 -11.05 10.37 15.48
C SER A 74 -10.97 11.31 14.27
N ASN A 75 -10.76 10.73 13.08
CA ASN A 75 -10.67 11.48 11.82
C ASN A 75 -11.95 11.42 10.96
N GLN A 76 -13.05 10.84 11.46
CA GLN A 76 -14.31 10.69 10.70
C GLN A 76 -14.90 12.00 10.16
N ASN A 77 -14.66 13.13 10.85
CA ASN A 77 -15.13 14.44 10.42
C ASN A 77 -14.33 15.02 9.24
N LYS A 78 -13.20 14.44 8.90
CA LYS A 78 -12.45 14.80 7.70
C LYS A 78 -13.02 13.98 6.54
N SER A 79 -14.04 14.50 5.85
CA SER A 79 -14.60 13.85 4.65
C SER A 79 -13.52 13.80 3.56
N TYR A 80 -12.89 12.65 3.40
CA TYR A 80 -11.92 12.39 2.33
C TYR A 80 -12.65 11.91 1.06
N LYS A 81 -13.58 12.73 0.56
CA LYS A 81 -14.18 12.52 -0.76
C LYS A 81 -13.23 13.11 -1.80
N GLU A 82 -12.24 12.36 -2.17
CA GLU A 82 -11.33 12.77 -3.23
C GLU A 82 -11.72 12.08 -4.54
N VAL A 83 -11.79 12.86 -5.59
CA VAL A 83 -12.01 12.35 -6.95
C VAL A 83 -10.65 12.20 -7.62
N PHE A 84 -10.35 10.99 -8.04
CA PHE A 84 -9.14 10.70 -8.79
C PHE A 84 -9.47 10.56 -10.27
N ASN A 85 -8.69 11.22 -11.12
CA ASN A 85 -8.74 10.97 -12.54
C ASN A 85 -7.75 9.86 -12.89
N VAL A 86 -8.26 8.79 -13.49
CA VAL A 86 -7.42 7.73 -14.03
C VAL A 86 -6.76 8.24 -15.31
N LEU A 87 -5.44 8.28 -15.34
CA LEU A 87 -4.64 8.72 -16.49
C LEU A 87 -4.36 7.56 -17.45
N GLY A 88 -4.26 6.35 -16.93
CA GLY A 88 -4.00 5.17 -17.75
C GLY A 88 -3.72 3.90 -16.94
N LEU A 89 -3.44 2.85 -17.68
CA LEU A 89 -3.00 1.56 -17.16
C LEU A 89 -1.52 1.38 -17.49
N LYS A 90 -0.70 1.18 -16.48
CA LYS A 90 0.75 0.91 -16.64
C LYS A 90 1.07 -0.51 -16.18
N LYS A 91 1.94 -1.17 -16.93
CA LYS A 91 2.55 -2.43 -16.49
C LYS A 91 3.86 -2.13 -15.78
N ILE A 92 3.92 -2.47 -14.50
CA ILE A 92 5.12 -2.33 -13.65
C ILE A 92 5.58 -3.76 -13.32
N LYS A 93 6.63 -4.24 -13.98
CA LYS A 93 7.10 -5.64 -13.89
C LYS A 93 5.96 -6.62 -14.24
N ASN A 94 5.48 -7.38 -13.27
CA ASN A 94 4.41 -8.36 -13.42
C ASN A 94 3.05 -7.87 -12.89
N VAL A 95 2.94 -6.58 -12.56
CA VAL A 95 1.73 -5.99 -11.99
C VAL A 95 1.20 -4.92 -12.93
N PHE A 96 -0.12 -4.87 -13.10
CA PHE A 96 -0.80 -3.75 -13.72
C PHE A 96 -1.21 -2.75 -12.64
N ALA A 97 -0.90 -1.49 -12.87
CA ALA A 97 -1.25 -0.39 -11.98
C ALA A 97 -2.04 0.67 -12.74
N LEU A 98 -3.08 1.21 -12.09
CA LEU A 98 -3.75 2.41 -12.58
C LEU A 98 -2.92 3.61 -12.20
N GLU A 99 -2.58 4.42 -13.20
CA GLU A 99 -1.99 5.74 -12.99
C GLU A 99 -3.12 6.73 -12.71
N MET A 100 -2.99 7.47 -11.63
CA MET A 100 -3.96 8.46 -11.21
C MET A 100 -3.27 9.79 -10.91
N ASN A 101 -4.01 10.90 -11.04
CA ASN A 101 -3.53 12.17 -10.52
C ASN A 101 -3.33 12.08 -9.01
N SER A 102 -2.16 12.51 -8.54
CA SER A 102 -2.00 12.77 -7.12
C SER A 102 -2.62 14.12 -6.77
N ASN A 103 -3.17 14.25 -5.57
CA ASN A 103 -3.49 15.53 -4.98
C ASN A 103 -2.83 15.68 -3.61
N GLU A 104 -2.57 16.91 -3.22
CA GLU A 104 -1.84 17.20 -1.98
C GLU A 104 -2.54 16.67 -0.73
N LYS A 105 -3.87 16.73 -0.68
CA LYS A 105 -4.64 16.25 0.46
C LYS A 105 -4.55 14.74 0.62
N PHE A 106 -4.61 14.02 -0.51
CA PHE A 106 -4.45 12.57 -0.50
C PHE A 106 -3.04 12.16 -0.08
N ASN A 107 -2.03 12.84 -0.61
CA ASN A 107 -0.64 12.62 -0.22
C ASN A 107 -0.43 12.91 1.27
N PHE A 108 -1.03 13.99 1.78
CA PHE A 108 -0.99 14.32 3.20
C PHE A 108 -1.63 13.20 4.05
N LEU A 109 -2.81 12.71 3.66
CA LEU A 109 -3.48 11.60 4.35
C LEU A 109 -2.61 10.34 4.37
N CYS A 110 -2.06 9.95 3.22
CA CYS A 110 -1.19 8.77 3.13
C CYS A 110 0.06 8.92 4.03
N ASN A 111 0.67 10.09 4.02
CA ASN A 111 1.84 10.38 4.86
C ASN A 111 1.48 10.35 6.36
N ASP A 112 0.32 10.90 6.74
CA ASP A 112 -0.15 10.90 8.11
C ASP A 112 -0.40 9.47 8.62
N ILE A 113 -1.08 8.65 7.82
CA ILE A 113 -1.29 7.23 8.12
C ILE A 113 0.07 6.50 8.26
N MET A 114 0.98 6.70 7.31
CA MET A 114 2.29 6.04 7.36
C MET A 114 3.04 6.38 8.65
N ARG A 115 3.10 7.66 9.02
CA ARG A 115 3.80 8.13 10.23
C ARG A 115 3.16 7.58 11.49
N TYR A 116 1.83 7.65 11.58
CA TYR A 116 1.09 7.17 12.74
C TYR A 116 1.36 5.69 13.00
N PHE A 117 1.31 4.85 11.97
CA PHE A 117 1.50 3.41 12.09
C PHE A 117 2.97 2.96 12.02
N ASP A 118 3.92 3.88 11.84
CA ASP A 118 5.34 3.51 11.84
C ASP A 118 5.85 3.13 13.24
N LEU A 119 5.18 3.59 14.28
CA LEU A 119 5.45 3.20 15.68
C LEU A 119 5.27 1.70 15.92
N TYR A 120 4.35 1.07 15.19
CA TYR A 120 4.04 -0.35 15.32
C TYR A 120 5.00 -1.23 14.53
N ARG A 121 5.81 -0.65 13.66
CA ARG A 121 6.73 -1.40 12.80
C ARG A 121 7.96 -1.84 13.58
N LYS A 122 8.33 -3.12 13.41
CA LYS A 122 9.62 -3.61 13.88
C LYS A 122 10.75 -2.87 13.18
N THR A 123 11.74 -2.41 13.96
CA THR A 123 12.94 -1.78 13.42
C THR A 123 13.64 -2.72 12.44
N LEU A 124 14.00 -2.20 11.27
CA LEU A 124 14.76 -2.96 10.28
C LEU A 124 16.15 -3.29 10.80
N ASN A 125 16.58 -4.53 10.61
CA ASN A 125 17.97 -4.88 10.90
C ASN A 125 18.89 -4.40 9.76
N GLN A 126 20.20 -4.39 9.98
CA GLN A 126 21.16 -3.90 9.00
C GLN A 126 21.10 -4.62 7.64
N LYS A 127 20.79 -5.93 7.63
CA LYS A 127 20.66 -6.70 6.38
C LYS A 127 19.43 -6.29 5.58
N GLU A 128 18.32 -6.00 6.27
CA GLU A 128 17.09 -5.50 5.66
C GLU A 128 17.31 -4.11 5.08
N VAL A 129 17.95 -3.21 5.84
CA VAL A 129 18.33 -1.87 5.36
C VAL A 129 19.22 -1.95 4.12
N GLN A 130 20.26 -2.80 4.12
CA GLN A 130 21.12 -2.98 2.96
C GLN A 130 20.38 -3.57 1.75
N LYS A 131 19.44 -4.49 1.99
CA LYS A 131 18.61 -5.05 0.93
C LYS A 131 17.72 -3.98 0.30
N ASP A 132 17.16 -3.11 1.12
CA ASP A 132 16.32 -2.00 0.66
C ASP A 132 17.16 -0.96 -0.10
N ILE A 133 18.31 -0.55 0.41
CA ILE A 133 19.25 0.32 -0.31
C ILE A 133 19.61 -0.28 -1.68
N LYS A 134 19.95 -1.58 -1.73
CA LYS A 134 20.27 -2.28 -2.98
C LYS A 134 19.07 -2.38 -3.92
N ARG A 135 17.86 -2.45 -3.38
CA ARG A 135 16.61 -2.42 -4.15
C ARG A 135 16.38 -1.03 -4.74
N PHE A 136 16.52 0.01 -3.93
CA PHE A 136 16.40 1.41 -4.36
C PHE A 136 17.42 1.78 -5.43
N SER A 137 18.68 1.35 -5.31
CA SER A 137 19.71 1.61 -6.32
C SER A 137 19.46 0.98 -7.69
N LYS A 138 18.52 0.05 -7.78
CA LYS A 138 18.11 -0.63 -9.03
C LYS A 138 16.82 -0.08 -9.63
N LEU A 139 16.19 0.87 -8.95
CA LEU A 139 14.96 1.48 -9.43
C LEU A 139 15.27 2.54 -10.48
N THR A 140 14.46 2.61 -11.51
CA THR A 140 14.43 3.74 -12.43
C THR A 140 13.98 5.00 -11.69
N SER A 141 14.25 6.17 -12.26
CA SER A 141 13.79 7.45 -11.69
C SER A 141 12.28 7.46 -11.44
N LEU A 142 11.51 6.86 -12.34
CA LEU A 142 10.05 6.76 -12.22
C LEU A 142 9.63 5.82 -11.07
N GLU A 143 10.31 4.68 -10.93
CA GLU A 143 10.08 3.74 -9.84
C GLU A 143 10.53 4.34 -8.50
N MET A 144 11.60 5.14 -8.49
CA MET A 144 12.05 5.89 -7.32
C MET A 144 11.03 6.96 -6.92
N GLU A 145 10.50 7.70 -7.87
CA GLU A 145 9.45 8.69 -7.61
C GLU A 145 8.21 8.03 -7.01
N TYR A 146 7.79 6.88 -7.54
CA TYR A 146 6.70 6.07 -6.98
C TYR A 146 6.99 5.61 -5.55
N TYR A 147 8.22 5.12 -5.28
CA TYR A 147 8.62 4.69 -3.94
C TYR A 147 8.91 5.86 -3.00
N LEU A 148 9.46 6.97 -3.49
CA LEU A 148 9.72 8.16 -2.68
C LEU A 148 8.41 8.89 -2.32
N THR A 149 7.42 8.87 -3.19
CA THR A 149 6.07 9.37 -2.85
C THR A 149 5.41 8.53 -1.76
N ILE A 150 5.82 7.27 -1.60
CA ILE A 150 5.32 6.34 -0.57
C ILE A 150 6.29 6.23 0.63
N THR A 151 7.57 6.57 0.46
CA THR A 151 8.63 6.23 1.44
C THR A 151 9.33 7.45 2.04
N VAL A 152 9.05 8.68 1.57
CA VAL A 152 9.69 9.87 2.14
C VAL A 152 9.06 10.22 3.48
N VAL A 153 9.64 9.71 4.48
CA VAL A 153 10.01 10.43 5.70
C VAL A 153 11.39 9.96 6.12
#